data_a9bb1a751f6ff8e5a66b4053cedf3ca6
#
_entry.id   a9bb1a751f6ff8e5a66b4053cedf3ca6
#
_cell.length_a   1.000
_cell.length_b   1.000
_cell.length_c   1.000
_cell.angle_alpha   90.00
_cell.angle_beta   90.00
_cell.angle_gamma   90.00
#
_symmetry.space_group_name_H-M   'P 1'
#
loop_
_entity.id
_entity.type
_entity.pdbx_description
1 polymer ?
#
loop_
_entity_poly.entity_id
_entity_poly.type
_entity_poly.pdbx_seq_one_letter_code
_entity_poly.pdbx_strand_id
1 'polypeptide(L)'
;MNIKIKGYGLYIPPDIETAKDIAKRIGKTEDWVTNKCGVKERRVSKIDVDEMGAIAGKEALNGGSEPDLIINASGVPKQTIPDTSIFYQKALNLEGIPSFSIHSTCLSFLVAFNTASALIES
;
A
#
# COMPACT_ATOMS: atom_id res chain seq x y z
N MET A 1 9.68 -8.22 21.18
CA MET A 1 8.60 -7.61 20.37
C MET A 1 7.28 -8.23 20.77
N ASN A 2 6.50 -7.55 21.58
CA ASN A 2 5.19 -8.02 22.07
C ASN A 2 4.05 -7.23 21.40
N ILE A 3 3.94 -7.37 20.09
CA ILE A 3 2.88 -6.74 19.31
C ILE A 3 1.87 -7.77 18.81
N LYS A 4 0.63 -7.34 18.60
CA LYS A 4 -0.47 -8.17 18.10
C LYS A 4 -1.07 -7.51 16.86
N ILE A 5 -1.15 -8.26 15.77
CA ILE A 5 -1.95 -7.86 14.61
C ILE A 5 -3.42 -8.06 14.96
N LYS A 6 -4.20 -6.97 14.97
CA LYS A 6 -5.63 -7.01 15.31
C LYS A 6 -6.54 -7.13 14.09
N GLY A 7 -6.06 -6.69 12.94
CA GLY A 7 -6.81 -6.76 11.70
C GLY A 7 -5.92 -6.63 10.48
N TYR A 8 -6.45 -7.02 9.36
CA TYR A 8 -5.84 -6.80 8.05
C TYR A 8 -6.93 -6.47 7.04
N GLY A 9 -6.56 -5.84 5.95
CA GLY A 9 -7.47 -5.54 4.86
C GLY A 9 -6.74 -5.57 3.54
N LEU A 10 -7.47 -5.81 2.47
CA LEU A 10 -6.94 -6.02 1.14
C LEU A 10 -7.78 -5.30 0.09
N TYR A 11 -7.11 -4.63 -0.83
CA TYR A 11 -7.73 -4.15 -2.05
C TYR A 11 -7.00 -4.72 -3.27
N ILE A 12 -7.71 -5.48 -4.07
CA ILE A 12 -7.20 -6.02 -5.34
C ILE A 12 -7.91 -5.29 -6.48
N PRO A 13 -7.20 -4.48 -7.27
CA PRO A 13 -7.80 -3.81 -8.43
C PRO A 13 -8.46 -4.81 -9.38
N PRO A 14 -9.63 -4.46 -9.97
CA PRO A 14 -10.37 -5.39 -10.83
C PRO A 14 -9.72 -5.62 -12.20
N ASP A 15 -9.01 -4.60 -12.73
CA ASP A 15 -8.43 -4.68 -14.06
C ASP A 15 -7.19 -5.56 -14.08
N ILE A 16 -7.05 -6.35 -15.15
CA ILE A 16 -5.93 -7.27 -15.35
C ILE A 16 -5.14 -6.79 -16.56
N GLU A 17 -3.82 -6.72 -16.43
CA GLU A 17 -2.87 -6.58 -17.54
C GLU A 17 -2.06 -7.86 -17.65
N THR A 18 -2.17 -8.55 -18.79
CA THR A 18 -1.47 -9.82 -19.03
C THR A 18 -0.03 -9.61 -19.47
N ALA A 19 0.80 -10.67 -19.40
CA ALA A 19 2.15 -10.64 -19.95
C ALA A 19 2.16 -10.24 -21.43
N LYS A 20 1.14 -10.63 -22.20
CA LYS A 20 0.95 -10.26 -23.60
C LYS A 20 0.71 -8.75 -23.78
N ASP A 21 -0.11 -8.16 -22.91
CA ASP A 21 -0.38 -6.71 -22.93
C ASP A 21 0.88 -5.91 -22.57
N ILE A 22 1.61 -6.36 -21.54
CA ILE A 22 2.89 -5.77 -21.14
C ILE A 22 3.89 -5.87 -22.30
N ALA A 23 4.05 -7.04 -22.91
CA ALA A 23 4.96 -7.29 -24.01
C ALA A 23 4.70 -6.34 -25.19
N LYS A 24 3.43 -6.19 -25.56
CA LYS A 24 2.99 -5.25 -26.61
C LYS A 24 3.40 -3.81 -26.28
N ARG A 25 3.19 -3.38 -25.04
CA ARG A 25 3.47 -2.01 -24.60
C ARG A 25 4.97 -1.68 -24.59
N ILE A 26 5.82 -2.66 -24.26
CA ILE A 26 7.28 -2.46 -24.16
C ILE A 26 8.06 -2.95 -25.41
N GLY A 27 7.36 -3.41 -26.45
CA GLY A 27 7.99 -3.87 -27.69
C GLY A 27 8.79 -5.16 -27.53
N LYS A 28 8.31 -6.10 -26.70
CA LYS A 28 8.92 -7.42 -26.46
C LYS A 28 7.94 -8.56 -26.75
N THR A 29 8.37 -9.80 -26.59
CA THR A 29 7.51 -10.97 -26.69
C THR A 29 6.94 -11.35 -25.32
N GLU A 30 5.81 -12.05 -25.30
CA GLU A 30 5.21 -12.58 -24.08
C GLU A 30 6.18 -13.50 -23.33
N ASP A 31 6.89 -14.37 -24.06
CA ASP A 31 7.91 -15.26 -23.49
C ASP A 31 9.05 -14.47 -22.86
N TRP A 32 9.44 -13.33 -23.45
CA TRP A 32 10.45 -12.47 -22.84
C TRP A 32 10.00 -11.94 -21.49
N VAL A 33 8.76 -11.47 -21.37
CA VAL A 33 8.19 -10.96 -20.12
C VAL A 33 8.12 -12.06 -19.07
N THR A 34 7.54 -13.20 -19.42
CA THR A 34 7.39 -14.32 -18.49
C THR A 34 8.71 -14.90 -18.01
N ASN A 35 9.71 -15.03 -18.91
CA ASN A 35 11.03 -15.57 -18.56
C ASN A 35 11.87 -14.59 -17.74
N LYS A 36 11.69 -13.26 -17.92
CA LYS A 36 12.49 -12.26 -17.19
C LYS A 36 11.94 -11.96 -15.80
N CYS A 37 10.63 -11.89 -15.63
CA CYS A 37 10.04 -11.49 -14.34
C CYS A 37 9.02 -12.50 -13.76
N GLY A 38 8.76 -13.62 -14.45
CA GLY A 38 7.83 -14.64 -13.97
C GLY A 38 6.36 -14.19 -13.90
N VAL A 39 6.06 -12.97 -14.35
CA VAL A 39 4.73 -12.38 -14.25
C VAL A 39 3.87 -12.83 -15.43
N LYS A 40 2.78 -13.53 -15.14
CA LYS A 40 1.76 -13.91 -16.14
C LYS A 40 0.71 -12.82 -16.30
N GLU A 41 0.31 -12.22 -15.20
CA GLU A 41 -0.65 -11.12 -15.13
C GLU A 41 -0.41 -10.26 -13.89
N ARG A 42 -0.86 -9.03 -13.94
CA ARG A 42 -0.87 -8.13 -12.77
C ARG A 42 -2.17 -7.36 -12.70
N ARG A 43 -2.48 -6.85 -11.52
CA ARG A 43 -3.61 -5.97 -11.30
C ARG A 43 -3.24 -4.53 -11.54
N VAL A 44 -4.14 -3.78 -12.16
CA VAL A 44 -3.97 -2.36 -12.46
C VAL A 44 -5.13 -1.58 -11.87
N SER A 45 -4.81 -0.51 -11.16
CA SER A 45 -5.81 0.35 -10.53
C SER A 45 -6.12 1.57 -11.40
N LYS A 46 -7.38 2.00 -11.37
CA LYS A 46 -7.86 3.27 -11.91
C LYS A 46 -8.08 4.33 -10.82
N ILE A 47 -8.00 3.92 -9.55
CA ILE A 47 -8.09 4.83 -8.41
C ILE A 47 -6.70 5.06 -7.83
N ASP A 48 -6.54 6.18 -7.12
CA ASP A 48 -5.27 6.60 -6.55
C ASP A 48 -4.81 5.72 -5.39
N VAL A 49 -3.53 5.81 -5.05
CA VAL A 49 -2.90 4.98 -4.00
C VAL A 49 -3.53 5.18 -2.63
N ASP A 50 -3.95 6.39 -2.30
CA ASP A 50 -4.63 6.72 -1.04
C ASP A 50 -6.02 6.10 -0.97
N GLU A 51 -6.77 6.11 -2.06
CA GLU A 51 -8.09 5.46 -2.14
C GLU A 51 -7.96 3.94 -2.01
N MET A 52 -7.00 3.33 -2.70
CA MET A 52 -6.70 1.90 -2.55
C MET A 52 -6.36 1.54 -1.10
N GLY A 53 -5.46 2.32 -0.49
CA GLY A 53 -5.05 2.12 0.89
C GLY A 53 -6.19 2.35 1.88
N ALA A 54 -7.07 3.31 1.62
CA ALA A 54 -8.24 3.56 2.47
C ALA A 54 -9.26 2.41 2.42
N ILE A 55 -9.48 1.80 1.25
CA ILE A 55 -10.37 0.63 1.14
C ILE A 55 -9.83 -0.52 2.00
N ALA A 56 -8.54 -0.85 1.85
CA ALA A 56 -7.89 -1.88 2.65
C ALA A 56 -7.86 -1.51 4.15
N GLY A 57 -7.57 -0.23 4.47
CA GLY A 57 -7.57 0.26 5.84
C GLY A 57 -8.92 0.16 6.55
N LYS A 58 -10.01 0.48 5.85
CA LYS A 58 -11.38 0.31 6.39
C LYS A 58 -11.69 -1.14 6.71
N GLU A 59 -11.28 -2.06 5.84
CA GLU A 59 -11.43 -3.49 6.09
C GLU A 59 -10.58 -3.94 7.30
N ALA A 60 -9.34 -3.47 7.41
CA ALA A 60 -8.47 -3.77 8.54
C ALA A 60 -9.04 -3.27 9.88
N LEU A 61 -9.66 -2.10 9.91
CA LEU A 61 -10.30 -1.53 11.10
C LEU A 61 -11.60 -2.26 11.47
N ASN A 62 -12.33 -2.77 10.48
CA ASN A 62 -13.56 -3.58 10.65
C ASN A 62 -14.52 -3.03 11.73
N GLY A 63 -14.72 -1.70 11.74
CA GLY A 63 -15.57 -1.02 12.72
C GLY A 63 -15.01 -0.98 14.15
N GLY A 64 -13.73 -1.31 14.35
CA GLY A 64 -13.03 -1.16 15.62
C GLY A 64 -12.74 0.29 16.00
N SER A 65 -11.93 0.47 17.04
CA SER A 65 -11.47 1.80 17.47
C SER A 65 -10.62 2.48 16.41
N GLU A 66 -10.63 3.80 16.39
CA GLU A 66 -9.70 4.59 15.59
C GLU A 66 -8.26 4.29 16.00
N PRO A 67 -7.32 4.30 15.05
CA PRO A 67 -5.90 4.10 15.37
C PRO A 67 -5.32 5.37 15.99
N ASP A 68 -4.29 5.23 16.81
CA ASP A 68 -3.56 6.35 17.39
C ASP A 68 -2.51 6.92 16.42
N LEU A 69 -2.16 6.17 15.37
CA LEU A 69 -1.15 6.53 14.39
C LEU A 69 -1.38 5.82 13.06
N ILE A 70 -1.13 6.55 11.96
CA ILE A 70 -1.14 5.99 10.59
C ILE A 70 0.29 6.03 10.04
N ILE A 71 0.82 4.88 9.64
CA ILE A 71 2.11 4.76 8.96
C ILE A 71 1.89 4.27 7.53
N ASN A 72 2.18 5.13 6.56
CA ASN A 72 2.18 4.75 5.16
C ASN A 72 3.52 4.12 4.78
N ALA A 73 3.50 2.86 4.37
CA ALA A 73 4.69 2.09 3.99
C ALA A 73 4.73 1.85 2.46
N SER A 74 4.51 2.89 1.68
CA SER A 74 4.49 2.79 0.23
C SER A 74 5.73 3.41 -0.42
N GLY A 75 6.27 2.74 -1.44
CA GLY A 75 7.29 3.29 -2.32
C GLY A 75 6.74 4.22 -3.42
N VAL A 76 5.40 4.34 -3.52
CA VAL A 76 4.73 5.17 -4.52
C VAL A 76 3.98 6.29 -3.82
N PRO A 77 4.50 7.51 -3.81
CA PRO A 77 3.80 8.66 -3.23
C PRO A 77 2.68 9.13 -4.17
N LYS A 78 1.62 9.70 -3.60
CA LYS A 78 0.62 10.45 -4.37
C LYS A 78 1.23 11.74 -4.91
N GLN A 79 2.01 12.40 -4.05
CA GLN A 79 2.79 13.61 -4.35
C GLN A 79 3.90 13.78 -3.32
N THR A 80 4.81 14.72 -3.59
CA THR A 80 5.97 14.96 -2.72
C THR A 80 5.59 15.68 -1.44
N ILE A 81 4.77 16.74 -1.51
CA ILE A 81 4.35 17.59 -0.39
C ILE A 81 2.88 17.98 -0.59
N PRO A 82 2.01 17.84 0.43
CA PRO A 82 2.26 17.20 1.71
C PRO A 82 2.50 15.69 1.60
N ASP A 83 2.99 15.08 2.68
CA ASP A 83 3.25 13.64 2.76
C ASP A 83 2.01 12.80 2.41
N THR A 84 2.22 11.67 1.74
CA THR A 84 1.11 10.84 1.24
C THR A 84 0.23 10.29 2.36
N SER A 85 0.75 10.13 3.58
CA SER A 85 -0.02 9.63 4.73
C SER A 85 -1.23 10.49 5.07
N ILE A 86 -1.17 11.82 4.83
CA ILE A 86 -2.30 12.72 5.09
C ILE A 86 -3.50 12.43 4.18
N PHE A 87 -3.25 11.93 2.96
CA PHE A 87 -4.32 11.56 2.04
C PHE A 87 -5.02 10.27 2.48
N TYR A 88 -4.27 9.32 3.06
CA TYR A 88 -4.88 8.13 3.70
C TYR A 88 -5.75 8.52 4.88
N GLN A 89 -5.25 9.41 5.76
CA GLN A 89 -6.00 9.95 6.89
C GLN A 89 -7.34 10.54 6.41
N LYS A 90 -7.29 11.40 5.39
CA LYS A 90 -8.49 12.02 4.80
C LYS A 90 -9.44 10.98 4.19
N ALA A 91 -8.92 10.03 3.40
CA ALA A 91 -9.73 9.02 2.72
C ALA A 91 -10.37 8.01 3.71
N LEU A 92 -9.78 7.85 4.89
CA LEU A 92 -10.31 7.05 6.00
C LEU A 92 -11.28 7.82 6.89
N ASN A 93 -11.42 9.16 6.73
CA ASN A 93 -12.13 10.07 7.62
C ASN A 93 -11.61 10.04 9.08
N LEU A 94 -10.29 9.98 9.24
CA LEU A 94 -9.58 9.91 10.53
C LEU A 94 -8.90 11.25 10.81
N GLU A 95 -9.67 12.32 10.94
CA GLU A 95 -9.14 13.66 11.20
C GLU A 95 -8.43 13.73 12.57
N GLY A 96 -7.29 14.40 12.59
CA GLY A 96 -6.52 14.60 13.82
C GLY A 96 -5.61 13.44 14.23
N ILE A 97 -5.64 12.31 13.53
CA ILE A 97 -4.73 11.18 13.79
C ILE A 97 -3.33 11.51 13.23
N PRO A 98 -2.26 11.42 14.03
CA PRO A 98 -0.89 11.59 13.53
C PRO A 98 -0.59 10.63 12.37
N SER A 99 0.12 11.10 11.36
CA SER A 99 0.48 10.25 10.23
C SER A 99 1.82 10.63 9.61
N PHE A 100 2.54 9.65 9.11
CA PHE A 100 3.77 9.85 8.33
C PHE A 100 4.03 8.69 7.37
N SER A 101 4.93 8.90 6.41
CA SER A 101 5.34 7.85 5.47
C SER A 101 6.75 7.34 5.78
N ILE A 102 6.95 6.04 5.56
CA ILE A 102 8.25 5.40 5.53
C ILE A 102 8.51 4.89 4.12
N HIS A 103 9.60 5.33 3.52
CA HIS A 103 10.04 4.86 2.22
C HIS A 103 11.41 4.20 2.32
N SER A 104 11.44 2.90 2.12
CA SER A 104 12.65 2.06 2.04
C SER A 104 12.54 1.06 0.88
N THR A 105 12.01 1.52 -0.24
CA THR A 105 11.74 0.73 -1.45
C THR A 105 10.93 -0.53 -1.11
N CYS A 106 11.38 -1.70 -1.53
CA CYS A 106 10.68 -2.97 -1.26
C CYS A 106 10.71 -3.39 0.23
N LEU A 107 11.51 -2.72 1.06
CA LEU A 107 11.62 -2.98 2.49
C LEU A 107 10.69 -2.10 3.35
N SER A 108 9.98 -1.16 2.74
CA SER A 108 9.16 -0.15 3.44
C SER A 108 8.23 -0.76 4.49
N PHE A 109 7.53 -1.85 4.17
CA PHE A 109 6.61 -2.52 5.09
C PHE A 109 7.33 -3.04 6.35
N LEU A 110 8.46 -3.72 6.20
CA LEU A 110 9.19 -4.28 7.33
C LEU A 110 9.79 -3.19 8.23
N VAL A 111 10.26 -2.09 7.63
CA VAL A 111 10.76 -0.93 8.38
C VAL A 111 9.61 -0.26 9.13
N ALA A 112 8.47 -0.05 8.49
CA ALA A 112 7.28 0.52 9.12
C ALA A 112 6.76 -0.36 10.26
N PHE A 113 6.73 -1.68 10.08
CA PHE A 113 6.32 -2.64 11.08
C PHE A 113 7.24 -2.61 12.32
N ASN A 114 8.55 -2.57 12.11
CA ASN A 114 9.53 -2.42 13.20
C ASN A 114 9.38 -1.08 13.91
N THR A 115 9.17 0.01 13.17
CA THR A 115 8.93 1.34 13.75
C THR A 115 7.66 1.36 14.60
N ALA A 116 6.56 0.81 14.08
CA ALA A 116 5.31 0.69 14.82
C ALA A 116 5.48 -0.11 16.12
N SER A 117 6.23 -1.23 16.05
CA SER A 117 6.54 -2.02 17.26
C SER A 117 7.29 -1.23 18.31
N ALA A 118 8.31 -0.47 17.90
CA ALA A 118 9.08 0.36 18.84
C ALA A 118 8.22 1.47 19.47
N LEU A 119 7.32 2.08 18.69
CA LEU A 119 6.41 3.12 19.20
C LEU A 119 5.34 2.56 20.15
N ILE A 120 4.92 1.31 19.99
CA ILE A 120 3.97 0.66 20.92
C ILE A 120 4.64 0.28 22.25
N GLU A 121 5.94 -0.04 22.20
CA GLU A 121 6.72 -0.45 23.38
C GLU A 121 7.28 0.74 24.19
N SER A 122 7.24 1.97 23.62
CA SER A 122 7.71 3.19 24.31
C SER A 122 6.67 3.76 25.28
#